data_e8ecbd218f59530463b2712336ce0dd3
#
_entry.id   e8ecbd218f59530463b2712336ce0dd3
#
_cell.length_a   1.000
_cell.length_b   1.000
_cell.length_c   1.000
_cell.angle_alpha   90.00
_cell.angle_beta   90.00
_cell.angle_gamma   90.00
#
_symmetry.space_group_name_H-M   'P 1'
#
loop_
_entity.id
_entity.type
_entity.pdbx_description
1 polymer ?
#
loop_
_entity_poly.entity_id
_entity_poly.type
_entity_poly.pdbx_seq_one_letter_code
_entity_poly.pdbx_strand_id
1 'polypeptide(L)'
;MIDAADFVDLDRYPIDSGSRALRSLISSAQSSIKDDGCVVLKGFVRQEKIAELVSDCDRVEKFGHRNFTRTNPYFLPDREDLPLSHPMRRFFDRSNAFVPADNFGVNSPLRAIFDWPVFAPFIKEVLDEEKFFPYADPLADVVVNLAEEGNGFPWHFDTNNFTVTLAIQNAQF
;
A
#
# COMPACT_ATOMS: atom_id res chain seq x y z
N MET A 1 -15.66 -14.42 -12.06
CA MET A 1 -14.34 -13.76 -11.86
C MET A 1 -14.66 -12.31 -11.51
N ILE A 2 -14.02 -11.76 -10.49
CA ILE A 2 -14.23 -10.37 -10.08
C ILE A 2 -13.58 -9.47 -11.13
N ASP A 3 -14.30 -8.43 -11.56
CA ASP A 3 -13.75 -7.41 -12.45
C ASP A 3 -13.25 -6.22 -11.61
N ALA A 4 -11.96 -5.91 -11.73
CA ALA A 4 -11.34 -4.80 -11.02
C ALA A 4 -11.96 -3.44 -11.41
N ALA A 5 -12.43 -3.30 -12.66
CA ALA A 5 -13.09 -2.10 -13.15
C ALA A 5 -14.37 -1.74 -12.38
N ASP A 6 -15.04 -2.73 -11.77
CA ASP A 6 -16.21 -2.48 -10.93
C ASP A 6 -15.87 -1.77 -9.62
N PHE A 7 -14.63 -1.91 -9.15
CA PHE A 7 -14.17 -1.38 -7.87
C PHE A 7 -13.56 0.01 -7.99
N VAL A 8 -12.92 0.32 -9.11
CA VAL A 8 -12.22 1.60 -9.32
C VAL A 8 -13.19 2.64 -9.87
N ASP A 9 -13.14 3.85 -9.34
CA ASP A 9 -13.90 4.99 -9.86
C ASP A 9 -13.26 5.50 -11.17
N LEU A 10 -13.60 4.85 -12.28
CA LEU A 10 -13.06 5.14 -13.61
C LEU A 10 -13.55 6.47 -14.18
N ASP A 11 -14.64 7.03 -13.67
CA ASP A 11 -15.09 8.36 -14.05
C ASP A 11 -14.11 9.43 -13.55
N ARG A 12 -13.56 9.19 -12.36
CA ARG A 12 -12.58 10.05 -11.72
C ARG A 12 -11.15 9.68 -12.06
N TYR A 13 -10.85 8.40 -12.18
CA TYR A 13 -9.53 7.82 -12.41
C TYR A 13 -9.55 6.89 -13.64
N PRO A 14 -9.59 7.43 -14.86
CA PRO A 14 -9.78 6.63 -16.09
C PRO A 14 -8.50 5.87 -16.49
N ILE A 15 -7.99 5.01 -15.59
CA ILE A 15 -6.69 4.33 -15.72
C ILE A 15 -6.69 3.23 -16.79
N ASP A 16 -7.85 2.81 -17.23
CA ASP A 16 -8.08 1.83 -18.30
C ASP A 16 -8.18 2.46 -19.70
N SER A 17 -8.05 3.78 -19.79
CA SER A 17 -8.25 4.53 -21.04
C SER A 17 -6.96 5.22 -21.50
N GLY A 18 -6.77 5.36 -22.84
CA GLY A 18 -5.72 6.22 -23.40
C GLY A 18 -6.10 7.71 -23.45
N SER A 19 -7.00 8.16 -22.58
CA SER A 19 -7.64 9.46 -22.67
C SER A 19 -6.72 10.65 -22.32
N ARG A 20 -7.14 11.85 -22.69
CA ARG A 20 -6.48 13.08 -22.24
C ARG A 20 -6.61 13.25 -20.72
N ALA A 21 -7.72 12.79 -20.14
CA ALA A 21 -7.95 12.85 -18.70
C ALA A 21 -6.93 11.99 -17.93
N LEU A 22 -6.61 10.78 -18.41
CA LEU A 22 -5.55 9.95 -17.83
C LEU A 22 -4.19 10.67 -17.87
N ARG A 23 -3.80 11.25 -19.01
CA ARG A 23 -2.53 11.98 -19.10
C ARG A 23 -2.44 13.16 -18.14
N SER A 24 -3.55 13.88 -17.95
CA SER A 24 -3.62 14.98 -16.99
C SER A 24 -3.51 14.49 -15.54
N LEU A 25 -4.16 13.37 -15.22
CA LEU A 25 -4.07 12.71 -13.92
C LEU A 25 -2.61 12.29 -13.61
N ILE A 26 -1.95 11.61 -14.54
CA ILE A 26 -0.55 11.18 -14.40
C ILE A 26 0.36 12.39 -14.17
N SER A 27 0.25 13.42 -14.98
CA SER A 27 1.07 14.63 -14.84
C SER A 27 0.87 15.32 -13.48
N SER A 28 -0.37 15.39 -12.99
CA SER A 28 -0.66 15.93 -11.67
C SER A 28 -0.08 15.05 -10.54
N ALA A 29 -0.20 13.73 -10.68
CA ALA A 29 0.34 12.77 -9.71
C ALA A 29 1.87 12.84 -9.64
N GLN A 30 2.55 12.91 -10.79
CA GLN A 30 4.00 13.10 -10.89
C GLN A 30 4.46 14.38 -10.19
N SER A 31 3.72 15.50 -10.39
CA SER A 31 4.03 16.74 -9.69
C SER A 31 3.91 16.60 -8.18
N SER A 32 2.84 15.98 -7.69
CA SER A 32 2.66 15.74 -6.25
C SER A 32 3.77 14.85 -5.67
N ILE A 33 4.16 13.78 -6.36
CA ILE A 33 5.28 12.92 -5.92
C ILE A 33 6.58 13.70 -5.87
N LYS A 34 6.85 14.54 -6.87
CA LYS A 34 8.07 15.36 -6.92
C LYS A 34 8.12 16.39 -5.79
N ASP A 35 7.00 17.03 -5.49
CA ASP A 35 6.94 18.14 -4.54
C ASP A 35 6.75 17.66 -3.09
N ASP A 36 5.94 16.60 -2.87
CA ASP A 36 5.50 16.13 -1.56
C ASP A 36 6.05 14.73 -1.19
N GLY A 37 6.68 14.02 -2.14
CA GLY A 37 7.13 12.63 -1.97
C GLY A 37 6.00 11.61 -2.00
N CYS A 38 4.76 12.01 -2.19
CA CYS A 38 3.61 11.13 -2.26
C CYS A 38 2.46 11.73 -3.08
N VAL A 39 1.53 10.88 -3.48
CA VAL A 39 0.25 11.29 -4.07
C VAL A 39 -0.89 10.50 -3.43
N VAL A 40 -2.02 11.17 -3.16
CA VAL A 40 -3.21 10.54 -2.59
C VAL A 40 -4.35 10.62 -3.60
N LEU A 41 -4.80 9.48 -4.09
CA LEU A 41 -5.94 9.34 -4.99
C LEU A 41 -7.23 9.11 -4.17
N LYS A 42 -7.83 10.19 -3.70
CA LYS A 42 -9.02 10.14 -2.84
C LYS A 42 -10.24 9.58 -3.58
N GLY A 43 -10.86 8.54 -3.02
CA GLY A 43 -12.01 7.87 -3.64
C GLY A 43 -11.60 7.08 -4.89
N PHE A 44 -10.37 6.54 -4.92
CA PHE A 44 -9.93 5.65 -5.98
C PHE A 44 -10.81 4.41 -6.09
N VAL A 45 -11.20 3.85 -4.96
CA VAL A 45 -12.24 2.82 -4.89
C VAL A 45 -13.60 3.48 -4.74
N ARG A 46 -14.59 2.98 -5.49
CA ARG A 46 -15.99 3.40 -5.39
C ARG A 46 -16.50 3.19 -3.97
N GLN A 47 -17.19 4.18 -3.42
CA GLN A 47 -17.68 4.16 -2.04
C GLN A 47 -18.58 2.94 -1.76
N GLU A 48 -19.42 2.56 -2.69
CA GLU A 48 -20.32 1.41 -2.60
C GLU A 48 -19.60 0.06 -2.61
N LYS A 49 -18.33 0.03 -3.00
CA LYS A 49 -17.47 -1.17 -3.06
C LYS A 49 -16.57 -1.36 -1.85
N ILE A 50 -16.44 -0.36 -1.01
CA ILE A 50 -15.59 -0.44 0.19
C ILE A 50 -16.01 -1.59 1.10
N ALA A 51 -17.32 -1.81 1.29
CA ALA A 51 -17.80 -2.90 2.16
C ALA A 51 -17.38 -4.29 1.67
N GLU A 52 -17.27 -4.49 0.35
CA GLU A 52 -16.77 -5.76 -0.22
C GLU A 52 -15.29 -5.97 0.09
N LEU A 53 -14.46 -4.91 0.02
CA LEU A 53 -13.06 -4.97 0.40
C LEU A 53 -12.86 -5.19 1.89
N VAL A 54 -13.65 -4.54 2.74
CA VAL A 54 -13.65 -4.76 4.20
C VAL A 54 -13.97 -6.23 4.49
N SER A 55 -15.05 -6.76 3.89
CA SER A 55 -15.43 -8.16 4.08
C SER A 55 -14.35 -9.15 3.63
N ASP A 56 -13.62 -8.84 2.58
CA ASP A 56 -12.49 -9.68 2.13
C ASP A 56 -11.33 -9.66 3.14
N CYS A 57 -11.02 -8.50 3.72
CA CYS A 57 -10.02 -8.39 4.79
C CYS A 57 -10.46 -9.12 6.06
N ASP A 58 -11.69 -8.92 6.52
CA ASP A 58 -12.23 -9.54 7.75
C ASP A 58 -12.22 -11.07 7.65
N ARG A 59 -12.50 -11.62 6.47
CA ARG A 59 -12.47 -13.07 6.22
C ARG A 59 -11.10 -13.70 6.51
N VAL A 60 -10.03 -12.96 6.28
CA VAL A 60 -8.64 -13.45 6.39
C VAL A 60 -7.90 -12.92 7.61
N GLU A 61 -8.47 -11.99 8.37
CA GLU A 61 -7.87 -11.38 9.56
C GLU A 61 -7.28 -12.40 10.54
N LYS A 62 -8.00 -13.51 10.75
CA LYS A 62 -7.58 -14.61 11.64
C LYS A 62 -6.25 -15.29 11.24
N PHE A 63 -5.80 -15.09 10.01
CA PHE A 63 -4.53 -15.59 9.50
C PHE A 63 -3.42 -14.54 9.61
N GLY A 64 -3.69 -13.42 10.27
CA GLY A 64 -2.72 -12.37 10.51
C GLY A 64 -1.54 -12.84 11.35
N HIS A 65 -0.34 -12.61 10.86
CA HIS A 65 0.91 -12.83 11.59
C HIS A 65 1.23 -11.59 12.42
N ARG A 66 1.27 -11.76 13.74
CA ARG A 66 1.67 -10.71 14.66
C ARG A 66 3.17 -10.72 14.84
N ASN A 67 3.79 -9.57 14.70
CA ASN A 67 5.20 -9.38 14.95
C ASN A 67 5.38 -8.30 16.02
N PHE A 68 6.24 -8.59 16.97
CA PHE A 68 6.66 -7.63 17.99
C PHE A 68 8.19 -7.55 17.99
N THR A 69 8.73 -6.40 17.62
CA THR A 69 10.17 -6.18 17.53
C THR A 69 10.54 -4.82 18.08
N ARG A 70 11.76 -4.74 18.64
CA ARG A 70 12.38 -3.47 19.00
C ARG A 70 13.36 -3.07 17.92
N THR A 71 13.13 -1.95 17.26
CA THR A 71 13.91 -1.52 16.10
C THR A 71 14.07 0.00 16.06
N ASN A 72 14.94 0.49 15.20
CA ASN A 72 15.08 1.91 14.88
C ASN A 72 14.41 2.23 13.51
N PRO A 73 14.28 3.51 13.12
CA PRO A 73 13.62 3.90 11.86
C PRO A 73 14.19 3.27 10.58
N TYR A 74 15.41 2.75 10.62
CA TYR A 74 16.11 2.19 9.47
C TYR A 74 16.19 0.66 9.49
N PHE A 75 15.62 0.00 10.50
CA PHE A 75 15.68 -1.45 10.70
C PHE A 75 17.12 -2.00 10.77
N LEU A 76 18.04 -1.22 11.27
CA LEU A 76 19.47 -1.55 11.37
C LEU A 76 19.87 -1.86 12.82
N PRO A 77 20.96 -2.62 13.02
CA PRO A 77 21.58 -2.78 14.33
C PRO A 77 21.95 -1.43 14.96
N ASP A 78 22.05 -1.39 16.30
CA ASP A 78 22.52 -0.19 17.01
C ASP A 78 23.97 0.18 16.55
N ARG A 79 24.17 1.45 16.35
CA ARG A 79 25.45 2.05 15.98
C ARG A 79 26.03 2.79 17.18
N GLU A 80 26.68 2.04 18.08
CA GLU A 80 27.26 2.58 19.32
C GLU A 80 28.35 3.66 19.08
N ASP A 81 28.89 3.71 17.87
CA ASP A 81 29.83 4.73 17.40
C ASP A 81 29.17 6.10 17.14
N LEU A 82 27.82 6.16 17.11
CA LEU A 82 27.06 7.39 16.89
C LEU A 82 26.55 7.99 18.22
N PRO A 83 26.28 9.31 18.29
CA PRO A 83 25.65 9.93 19.46
C PRO A 83 24.27 9.32 19.78
N LEU A 84 23.89 9.25 21.04
CA LEU A 84 22.58 8.75 21.50
C LEU A 84 21.37 9.49 20.87
N SER A 85 21.58 10.74 20.47
CA SER A 85 20.54 11.55 19.80
C SER A 85 20.36 11.17 18.32
N HIS A 86 21.26 10.38 17.76
CA HIS A 86 21.20 10.02 16.34
C HIS A 86 19.98 9.13 16.06
N PRO A 87 19.22 9.34 14.95
CA PRO A 87 18.03 8.55 14.63
C PRO A 87 18.25 7.03 14.59
N MET A 88 19.41 6.56 14.11
CA MET A 88 19.76 5.13 14.09
C MET A 88 19.91 4.52 15.49
N ARG A 89 20.02 5.32 16.55
CA ARG A 89 20.09 4.91 17.95
C ARG A 89 18.77 5.10 18.72
N ARG A 90 17.72 5.58 18.04
CA ARG A 90 16.38 5.74 18.60
C ARG A 90 15.57 4.48 18.37
N PHE A 91 15.61 3.57 19.32
CA PHE A 91 14.83 2.33 19.27
C PHE A 91 13.45 2.53 19.86
N PHE A 92 12.47 1.91 19.21
CA PHE A 92 11.08 1.87 19.63
C PHE A 92 10.51 0.47 19.47
N ASP A 93 9.45 0.19 20.21
CA ASP A 93 8.72 -1.05 20.06
C ASP A 93 7.77 -0.92 18.87
N ARG A 94 7.88 -1.88 17.95
CA ARG A 94 7.03 -2.02 16.78
C ARG A 94 6.16 -3.25 16.97
N SER A 95 4.86 -3.03 16.88
CA SER A 95 3.86 -4.09 16.94
C SER A 95 2.97 -3.97 15.73
N ASN A 96 3.01 -4.96 14.85
CA ASN A 96 2.18 -5.02 13.68
C ASN A 96 1.64 -6.42 13.45
N ALA A 97 0.50 -6.50 12.81
CA ALA A 97 -0.01 -7.72 12.24
C ALA A 97 -0.21 -7.53 10.74
N PHE A 98 0.08 -8.53 9.97
CA PHE A 98 -0.16 -8.53 8.54
C PHE A 98 -0.69 -9.87 8.07
N VAL A 99 -1.58 -9.84 7.08
CA VAL A 99 -2.08 -11.03 6.40
C VAL A 99 -1.31 -11.20 5.10
N PRO A 100 -0.60 -12.32 4.89
CA PRO A 100 0.13 -12.58 3.66
C PRO A 100 -0.78 -12.79 2.45
N ALA A 101 -0.20 -12.58 1.29
CA ALA A 101 -0.87 -12.59 -0.01
C ALA A 101 -1.54 -13.93 -0.37
N ASP A 102 -1.01 -15.05 0.07
CA ASP A 102 -1.54 -16.41 -0.19
C ASP A 102 -2.92 -16.67 0.43
N ASN A 103 -3.38 -15.78 1.33
CA ASN A 103 -4.74 -15.82 1.88
C ASN A 103 -5.79 -15.17 0.96
N PHE A 104 -5.36 -14.48 -0.09
CA PHE A 104 -6.23 -13.81 -1.07
C PHE A 104 -6.28 -14.62 -2.36
N GLY A 105 -7.35 -15.38 -2.55
CA GLY A 105 -7.54 -16.22 -3.75
C GLY A 105 -8.11 -15.43 -4.94
N VAL A 106 -8.39 -16.16 -6.02
CA VAL A 106 -8.89 -15.62 -7.29
C VAL A 106 -10.23 -14.87 -7.20
N ASN A 107 -10.95 -15.01 -6.10
CA ASN A 107 -12.21 -14.30 -5.84
C ASN A 107 -12.01 -13.14 -4.85
N SER A 108 -10.77 -12.73 -4.59
CA SER A 108 -10.47 -11.54 -3.78
C SER A 108 -10.55 -10.29 -4.64
N PRO A 109 -11.34 -9.28 -4.24
CA PRO A 109 -11.33 -7.97 -4.90
C PRO A 109 -9.97 -7.28 -4.82
N LEU A 110 -9.24 -7.44 -3.71
CA LEU A 110 -7.88 -6.89 -3.55
C LEU A 110 -6.93 -7.49 -4.58
N ARG A 111 -6.98 -8.83 -4.74
CA ARG A 111 -6.20 -9.54 -5.74
C ARG A 111 -6.58 -9.10 -7.16
N ALA A 112 -7.88 -8.94 -7.44
CA ALA A 112 -8.34 -8.50 -8.75
C ALA A 112 -7.82 -7.11 -9.11
N ILE A 113 -7.79 -6.16 -8.15
CA ILE A 113 -7.24 -4.82 -8.38
C ILE A 113 -5.73 -4.88 -8.62
N PHE A 114 -4.98 -5.65 -7.83
CA PHE A 114 -3.53 -5.77 -7.97
C PHE A 114 -3.14 -6.43 -9.31
N ASP A 115 -3.81 -7.52 -9.68
CA ASP A 115 -3.56 -8.28 -10.91
C ASP A 115 -4.15 -7.63 -12.16
N TRP A 116 -4.88 -6.52 -12.01
CA TRP A 116 -5.49 -5.83 -13.15
C TRP A 116 -4.43 -5.33 -14.12
N PRO A 117 -4.49 -5.74 -15.42
CA PRO A 117 -3.41 -5.47 -16.38
C PRO A 117 -3.05 -3.99 -16.57
N VAL A 118 -3.98 -3.06 -16.26
CA VAL A 118 -3.73 -1.63 -16.39
C VAL A 118 -3.15 -1.00 -15.12
N PHE A 119 -3.22 -1.69 -13.97
CA PHE A 119 -2.84 -1.11 -12.68
C PHE A 119 -1.33 -0.87 -12.57
N ALA A 120 -0.51 -1.90 -12.79
CA ALA A 120 0.95 -1.76 -12.74
C ALA A 120 1.52 -0.77 -13.78
N PRO A 121 1.06 -0.76 -15.06
CA PRO A 121 1.42 0.29 -16.01
C PRO A 121 1.04 1.70 -15.53
N PHE A 122 -0.15 1.88 -14.95
CA PHE A 122 -0.56 3.17 -14.40
C PHE A 122 0.39 3.63 -13.29
N ILE A 123 0.72 2.75 -12.33
CA ILE A 123 1.67 3.08 -11.24
C ILE A 123 3.04 3.42 -11.81
N LYS A 124 3.54 2.65 -12.79
CA LYS A 124 4.80 2.94 -13.47
C LYS A 124 4.84 4.35 -14.05
N GLU A 125 3.79 4.75 -14.77
CA GLU A 125 3.71 6.08 -15.37
C GLU A 125 3.61 7.18 -14.31
N VAL A 126 2.85 6.96 -13.24
CA VAL A 126 2.75 7.90 -12.11
C VAL A 126 4.10 8.12 -11.44
N LEU A 127 4.91 7.07 -11.30
CA LEU A 127 6.24 7.13 -10.70
C LEU A 127 7.31 7.68 -11.65
N ASP A 128 6.99 7.86 -12.94
CA ASP A 128 7.92 8.27 -14.01
C ASP A 128 9.15 7.34 -14.10
N GLU A 129 8.93 6.03 -13.91
CA GLU A 129 10.00 5.06 -13.88
C GLU A 129 10.18 4.39 -15.27
N GLU A 130 11.42 4.36 -15.76
CA GLU A 130 11.75 3.69 -17.00
C GLU A 130 11.59 2.15 -16.85
N LYS A 131 11.99 1.62 -15.68
CA LYS A 131 11.88 0.21 -15.33
C LYS A 131 11.07 0.07 -14.05
N PHE A 132 9.99 -0.68 -14.12
CA PHE A 132 9.11 -0.94 -12.99
C PHE A 132 8.83 -2.43 -12.87
N PHE A 133 9.03 -2.95 -11.67
CA PHE A 133 8.79 -4.36 -11.36
C PHE A 133 7.85 -4.43 -10.15
N PRO A 134 6.61 -4.89 -10.33
CA PRO A 134 5.76 -5.23 -9.19
C PRO A 134 6.44 -6.27 -8.29
N TYR A 135 6.14 -6.23 -7.02
CA TYR A 135 6.68 -7.22 -6.09
C TYR A 135 6.20 -8.61 -6.49
N ALA A 136 7.14 -9.54 -6.66
CA ALA A 136 6.87 -10.86 -7.23
C ALA A 136 6.86 -11.99 -6.19
N ASP A 137 7.06 -11.68 -4.90
CA ASP A 137 6.96 -12.66 -3.84
C ASP A 137 5.48 -13.02 -3.63
N PRO A 138 5.07 -14.29 -3.84
CA PRO A 138 3.66 -14.69 -3.73
C PRO A 138 3.10 -14.61 -2.31
N LEU A 139 3.94 -14.35 -1.31
CA LEU A 139 3.50 -14.13 0.08
C LEU A 139 3.39 -12.65 0.44
N ALA A 140 3.95 -11.75 -0.38
CA ALA A 140 4.10 -10.34 -0.02
C ALA A 140 3.73 -9.34 -1.12
N ASP A 141 3.22 -9.79 -2.27
CA ASP A 141 2.79 -8.92 -3.36
C ASP A 141 1.51 -8.13 -3.01
N VAL A 142 0.58 -8.74 -2.27
CA VAL A 142 -0.59 -8.07 -1.66
C VAL A 142 -0.62 -8.41 -0.17
N VAL A 143 -0.36 -7.44 0.66
CA VAL A 143 -0.35 -7.62 2.11
C VAL A 143 -1.39 -6.71 2.76
N VAL A 144 -2.21 -7.25 3.65
CA VAL A 144 -3.11 -6.44 4.47
C VAL A 144 -2.47 -6.21 5.84
N ASN A 145 -2.21 -4.95 6.15
CA ASN A 145 -1.76 -4.55 7.47
C ASN A 145 -2.97 -4.36 8.40
N LEU A 146 -2.93 -5.01 9.55
CA LEU A 146 -3.93 -4.92 10.59
C LEU A 146 -3.41 -4.02 11.70
N ALA A 147 -4.15 -2.96 12.00
CA ALA A 147 -3.85 -2.04 13.10
C ALA A 147 -4.91 -2.20 14.19
N GLU A 148 -4.47 -2.44 15.41
CA GLU A 148 -5.31 -2.53 16.60
C GLU A 148 -4.94 -1.43 17.58
N GLU A 149 -5.81 -1.18 18.56
CA GLU A 149 -5.52 -0.22 19.63
C GLU A 149 -4.22 -0.58 20.36
N GLY A 150 -3.33 0.40 20.53
CA GLY A 150 -2.01 0.21 21.13
C GLY A 150 -0.95 -0.43 20.24
N ASN A 151 -1.30 -0.81 19.01
CA ASN A 151 -0.37 -1.33 18.03
C ASN A 151 -0.13 -0.30 16.92
N GLY A 152 1.04 -0.37 16.28
CA GLY A 152 1.31 0.55 15.20
C GLY A 152 2.71 0.41 14.62
N PHE A 153 2.87 1.19 13.56
CA PHE A 153 4.13 1.37 12.87
C PHE A 153 4.66 2.76 13.23
N PRO A 154 5.61 2.86 14.16
CA PRO A 154 6.32 4.12 14.35
C PRO A 154 7.00 4.58 13.07
N TRP A 155 7.41 5.84 13.04
CA TRP A 155 8.10 6.42 11.89
C TRP A 155 9.27 5.55 11.45
N HIS A 156 9.28 5.15 10.18
CA HIS A 156 10.33 4.30 9.61
C HIS A 156 10.48 4.56 8.10
N PHE A 157 11.55 4.06 7.54
CA PHE A 157 11.77 4.01 6.10
C PHE A 157 11.48 2.61 5.60
N ASP A 158 10.66 2.51 4.56
CA ASP A 158 10.47 1.25 3.86
C ASP A 158 11.77 0.83 3.15
N THR A 159 11.95 -0.47 2.97
CA THR A 159 13.13 -1.02 2.30
C THR A 159 12.97 -1.16 0.79
N ASN A 160 11.77 -0.97 0.29
CA ASN A 160 11.44 -0.90 -1.14
C ASN A 160 11.46 0.55 -1.64
N ASN A 161 11.62 0.72 -2.94
CA ASN A 161 11.72 2.05 -3.54
C ASN A 161 10.40 2.82 -3.48
N PHE A 162 9.27 2.11 -3.65
CA PHE A 162 7.93 2.69 -3.67
C PHE A 162 6.95 1.77 -2.96
N THR A 163 5.99 2.36 -2.27
CA THR A 163 4.89 1.65 -1.61
C THR A 163 3.56 2.19 -2.11
N VAL A 164 2.67 1.29 -2.53
CA VAL A 164 1.28 1.62 -2.84
C VAL A 164 0.41 1.14 -1.69
N THR A 165 -0.32 2.05 -1.07
CA THR A 165 -1.20 1.74 0.05
C THR A 165 -2.65 2.02 -0.33
N LEU A 166 -3.54 1.06 -0.09
CA LEU A 166 -4.98 1.21 -0.19
C LEU A 166 -5.58 1.28 1.21
N ALA A 167 -6.07 2.46 1.61
CA ALA A 167 -6.76 2.64 2.88
C ALA A 167 -8.21 2.13 2.75
N ILE A 168 -8.50 0.98 3.36
CA ILE A 168 -9.81 0.31 3.27
C ILE A 168 -10.66 0.64 4.49
N GLN A 169 -10.07 0.54 5.68
CA GLN A 169 -10.75 0.76 6.95
C GLN A 169 -9.84 1.58 7.87
N ASN A 170 -10.36 2.69 8.37
CA ASN A 170 -9.62 3.57 9.28
C ASN A 170 -10.30 3.62 10.63
N ALA A 171 -9.53 3.90 11.68
CA ALA A 171 -10.07 4.18 13.00
C ALA A 171 -11.05 5.36 12.92
N GLN A 172 -12.18 5.23 13.61
CA GLN A 172 -13.10 6.35 13.82
C GLN A 172 -12.63 7.07 15.09
N PHE A 173 -12.32 8.36 14.96
CA PHE A 173 -12.00 9.25 16.06
C PHE A 173 -13.23 10.01 16.52
#